data_ff05f7a0c83bb0a40395980486dbbe65
#
_entry.id   ff05f7a0c83bb0a40395980486dbbe65
#
_cell.length_a   1.000
_cell.length_b   1.000
_cell.length_c   1.000
_cell.angle_alpha   90.00
_cell.angle_beta   90.00
_cell.angle_gamma   90.00
#
_symmetry.space_group_name_H-M   'P 1'
#
loop_
_entity.id
_entity.type
_entity.pdbx_description
1 polymer ?
#
loop_
_entity_poly.entity_id
_entity_poly.type
_entity_poly.pdbx_seq_one_letter_code
_entity_poly.pdbx_strand_id
1 'polypeptide(L)' 'MENNTYIVKSLFLAHSIRFLTKEKYETYDDYVDKGRCIYVFKRTKKFERAMTLINAALKEIREIEN' A
#
# COMPACT_ATOMS: atom_id res chain seq x y z
N MET A 1 -12.82 17.07 -10.23
CA MET A 1 -11.40 16.77 -10.18
C MET A 1 -11.18 15.41 -9.56
N GLU A 2 -10.37 14.62 -10.20
CA GLU A 2 -10.13 13.28 -9.72
C GLU A 2 -9.08 13.23 -8.65
N ASN A 3 -9.32 12.34 -7.70
CA ASN A 3 -8.38 12.09 -6.65
C ASN A 3 -7.56 10.85 -7.00
N ASN A 4 -6.34 11.05 -7.42
CA ASN A 4 -5.47 9.95 -7.83
C ASN A 4 -4.58 9.46 -6.71
N THR A 5 -5.13 9.40 -5.52
CA THR A 5 -4.38 8.91 -4.38
C THR A 5 -5.06 7.69 -3.80
N TYR A 6 -4.26 6.91 -3.10
CA TYR A 6 -4.75 5.70 -2.43
C TYR A 6 -4.18 5.67 -1.02
N ILE A 7 -5.02 5.38 -0.05
CA ILE A 7 -4.63 5.37 1.35
C ILE A 7 -4.34 3.94 1.78
N VAL A 8 -3.14 3.74 2.33
CA VAL A 8 -2.70 2.45 2.84
C VAL A 8 -2.52 2.59 4.34
N LYS A 9 -3.12 1.69 5.10
CA LYS A 9 -3.02 1.74 6.56
C LYS A 9 -1.98 0.79 7.13
N SER A 10 -1.44 -0.09 6.33
CA SER A 10 -0.44 -1.06 6.77
C SER A 10 0.95 -0.56 6.41
N LEU A 11 1.81 -0.48 7.41
CA LEU A 11 3.20 -0.08 7.18
C LEU A 11 3.92 -1.09 6.30
N PHE A 12 3.65 -2.38 6.53
CA PHE A 12 4.29 -3.42 5.73
C PHE A 12 3.88 -3.33 4.27
N LEU A 13 2.60 -3.07 4.03
CA LEU A 13 2.12 -2.91 2.67
C LEU A 13 2.74 -1.67 2.01
N ALA A 14 2.81 -0.58 2.76
CA ALA A 14 3.42 0.64 2.24
C ALA A 14 4.87 0.41 1.85
N HIS A 15 5.63 -0.29 2.70
CA HIS A 15 7.02 -0.61 2.40
C HIS A 15 7.13 -1.51 1.17
N SER A 16 6.21 -2.47 1.04
CA SER A 16 6.23 -3.38 -0.10
C SER A 16 5.99 -2.64 -1.41
N ILE A 17 5.02 -1.74 -1.41
CA ILE A 17 4.72 -0.94 -2.60
C ILE A 17 5.93 -0.08 -2.96
N ARG A 18 6.50 0.58 -1.97
CA ARG A 18 7.67 1.42 -2.21
C ARG A 18 8.85 0.60 -2.73
N PHE A 19 9.04 -0.59 -2.19
CA PHE A 19 10.11 -1.46 -2.65
C PHE A 19 9.95 -1.81 -4.12
N LEU A 20 8.72 -2.12 -4.53
CA LEU A 20 8.47 -2.55 -5.90
C LEU A 20 8.47 -1.39 -6.88
N THR A 21 7.89 -0.26 -6.49
CA THR A 21 7.72 0.86 -7.40
C THR A 21 8.82 1.90 -7.29
N LYS A 22 9.52 1.93 -6.16
CA LYS A 22 10.48 2.97 -5.80
C LYS A 22 9.87 4.35 -5.76
N GLU A 23 8.55 4.42 -5.67
CA GLU A 23 7.83 5.68 -5.55
C GLU A 23 7.65 6.04 -4.09
N LYS A 24 7.70 7.32 -3.81
CA LYS A 24 7.56 7.81 -2.45
C LYS A 24 6.10 7.88 -2.06
N TYR A 25 5.86 7.82 -0.76
CA TYR A 25 4.53 8.04 -0.21
C TYR A 25 4.62 9.10 0.87
N GLU A 26 3.46 9.68 1.19
CA GLU A 26 3.36 10.64 2.27
C GLU A 26 2.71 9.99 3.47
N THR A 27 3.12 10.42 4.65
CA THR A 27 2.61 9.88 5.90
C THR A 27 1.80 10.94 6.61
N TYR A 28 0.62 10.55 7.08
CA TYR A 28 -0.26 11.44 7.82
C TYR A 28 -0.79 10.72 9.04
N ASP A 29 -1.23 11.49 10.03
CA ASP A 29 -1.88 10.91 11.19
C ASP A 29 -3.28 10.45 10.81
N ASP A 30 -3.70 9.35 11.42
CA ASP A 30 -5.03 8.81 11.20
C ASP A 30 -5.99 9.49 12.17
N TYR A 31 -6.96 10.22 11.64
CA TYR A 31 -7.93 10.92 12.48
C TYR A 31 -8.84 9.98 13.25
N VAL A 32 -9.11 8.83 12.68
CA VAL A 32 -10.05 7.86 13.27
C VAL A 32 -9.34 7.03 14.32
N ASP A 33 -8.11 6.65 14.04
CA ASP A 33 -7.37 5.70 14.86
C ASP A 33 -6.13 6.40 15.40
N LYS A 34 -6.30 7.11 16.51
CA LYS A 34 -5.22 7.89 17.07
C LYS A 34 -4.03 7.00 17.43
N GLY A 35 -2.85 7.53 17.20
CA GLY A 35 -1.62 6.78 17.42
C GLY A 35 -1.17 5.97 16.24
N ARG A 36 -1.93 6.01 15.15
CA ARG A 36 -1.55 5.32 13.92
C ARG A 36 -1.32 6.32 12.81
N CYS A 37 -0.66 5.85 11.77
CA CYS A 37 -0.41 6.67 10.58
C CYS A 37 -1.06 6.05 9.37
N ILE A 38 -1.36 6.88 8.40
CA ILE A 38 -1.77 6.41 7.08
C ILE A 38 -0.70 6.81 6.09
N TYR A 39 -0.62 6.05 5.01
CA TYR A 39 0.41 6.24 3.99
C TYR A 39 -0.31 6.48 2.66
N VAL A 40 -0.04 7.61 2.05
CA VAL A 40 -0.78 8.06 0.87
C VAL A 40 0.11 7.93 -0.35
N PHE A 41 -0.36 7.16 -1.31
CA PHE A 41 0.34 6.92 -2.57
C PHE A 41 -0.41 7.55 -3.73
N LYS A 42 0.32 7.96 -4.75
CA LYS A 42 -0.31 8.33 -6.00
C LYS A 42 -0.66 7.05 -6.77
N ARG A 43 -1.83 7.06 -7.40
CA ARG A 43 -2.28 5.89 -8.16
C ARG A 43 -1.69 5.91 -9.55
N THR A 44 -0.42 5.56 -9.63
CA THR A 44 0.26 5.43 -10.90
C THR A 44 0.07 4.02 -11.43
N LYS A 45 0.47 3.80 -12.69
CA LYS A 45 0.42 2.46 -13.25
C LYS A 45 1.32 1.52 -12.47
N LYS A 46 2.48 2.00 -12.02
CA LYS A 46 3.38 1.19 -11.20
C LYS A 46 2.71 0.80 -9.89
N PHE A 47 2.03 1.75 -9.26
CA PHE A 47 1.33 1.48 -8.01
C PHE A 47 0.27 0.40 -8.21
N GLU A 48 -0.55 0.53 -9.24
CA GLU A 48 -1.62 -0.42 -9.48
C GLU A 48 -1.08 -1.80 -9.79
N ARG A 49 0.00 -1.85 -10.56
CA ARG A 49 0.62 -3.15 -10.86
C ARG A 49 1.20 -3.78 -9.60
N ALA A 50 1.85 -2.97 -8.77
CA ALA A 50 2.40 -3.47 -7.51
C ALA A 50 1.31 -4.02 -6.61
N MET A 51 0.18 -3.34 -6.52
CA MET A 51 -0.93 -3.83 -5.70
C MET A 51 -1.45 -5.17 -6.21
N THR A 52 -1.58 -5.31 -7.52
CA THR A 52 -2.02 -6.56 -8.12
C THR A 52 -1.04 -7.69 -7.77
N LEU A 53 0.25 -7.44 -7.92
CA LEU A 53 1.27 -8.45 -7.65
C LEU A 53 1.32 -8.81 -6.17
N ILE A 54 1.21 -7.81 -5.30
CA ILE A 54 1.24 -8.05 -3.87
C ILE A 54 0.03 -8.87 -3.43
N ASN A 55 -1.16 -8.54 -3.93
CA ASN A 55 -2.35 -9.29 -3.58
C ASN A 55 -2.26 -10.74 -4.05
N ALA A 56 -1.71 -10.95 -5.24
CA ALA A 56 -1.52 -12.30 -5.75
C ALA A 56 -0.54 -13.09 -4.88
N ALA A 57 0.56 -12.44 -4.49
CA ALA A 57 1.57 -13.07 -3.65
C ALA A 57 1.00 -13.41 -2.28
N LEU A 58 0.24 -12.48 -1.70
CA LEU A 58 -0.37 -12.72 -0.39
C LEU A 58 -1.33 -13.91 -0.44
N LYS A 59 -2.11 -14.00 -1.50
CA LYS A 59 -3.03 -15.11 -1.66
C LYS A 59 -2.27 -16.43 -1.74
N GLU A 60 -1.20 -16.47 -2.51
CA GLU A 60 -0.38 -17.67 -2.61
C GLU A 60 0.20 -18.10 -1.26
N ILE A 61 0.72 -17.11 -0.53
CA ILE A 61 1.34 -17.42 0.76
C ILE A 61 0.31 -17.94 1.75
N ARG A 62 -0.90 -17.36 1.73
CA ARG A 62 -1.95 -17.82 2.64
C ARG A 62 -2.40 -19.25 2.36
N GLU A 63 -2.26 -19.70 1.12
CA GLU A 63 -2.66 -21.05 0.75
C GLU A 63 -1.66 -22.10 1.16
N ILE A 64 -0.47 -21.69 1.56
CA ILE A 64 0.53 -22.61 2.06
C ILE A 64 0.20 -22.95 3.51
N GLU A 65 0.06 -24.23 3.79
CA GLU A 65 -0.18 -24.68 5.16
C GLU A 65 1.13 -24.96 5.86
N ASN A 66 1.14 -24.57 7.11
CA ASN A 66 2.32 -24.81 7.96
C ASN A 66 2.10 -26.02 8.83
#